data_4c02dfc9ad30c254e0818bc3605ff081
#
_entry.id   4c02dfc9ad30c254e0818bc3605ff081
#
_cell.length_a   1.000
_cell.length_b   1.000
_cell.length_c   1.000
_cell.angle_alpha   90.00
_cell.angle_beta   90.00
_cell.angle_gamma   90.00
#
_symmetry.space_group_name_H-M   'P 1'
#
loop_
_entity.id
_entity.type
_entity.pdbx_description
1 polymer ?
#
loop_
_entity_poly.entity_id
_entity_poly.type
_entity_poly.pdbx_seq_one_letter_code
_entity_poly.pdbx_strand_id
1 'polypeptide(L)'
;MLERWYPTAHVPSVFAIDYEKLAALGYKGILFDIDNTLVHHGDDSTPEVDALFRHIHSLGLKTLLLSDNSAARIERFNRNIRTLFIAEAGKPDPAAYRRACAMLG
;
A
#
# COMPACT_ATOMS: atom_id res chain seq x y z
N MET A 1 20.74 -8.92 -2.72
CA MET A 1 20.06 -7.94 -3.58
C MET A 1 19.07 -7.14 -2.74
N LEU A 2 19.07 -5.84 -2.91
CA LEU A 2 18.12 -5.00 -2.19
C LEU A 2 16.73 -5.12 -2.81
N GLU A 3 15.73 -5.27 -1.96
CA GLU A 3 14.35 -5.27 -2.39
C GLU A 3 13.91 -3.84 -2.68
N ARG A 4 13.13 -3.69 -3.73
CA ARG A 4 12.67 -2.38 -4.16
C ARG A 4 11.17 -2.26 -3.91
N TRP A 5 10.83 -1.32 -3.04
CA TRP A 5 9.44 -0.99 -2.70
C TRP A 5 9.17 0.44 -3.08
N TYR A 6 8.01 0.68 -3.67
CA TYR A 6 7.63 2.00 -4.13
C TYR A 6 6.72 2.68 -3.10
N PRO A 7 7.17 3.78 -2.48
CA PRO A 7 6.31 4.54 -1.57
C PRO A 7 5.37 5.46 -2.36
N THR A 8 4.11 5.57 -1.92
CA THR A 8 3.11 6.38 -2.61
C THR A 8 2.79 7.70 -1.92
N ALA A 9 3.41 7.96 -0.77
CA ALA A 9 3.04 9.11 0.08
C ALA A 9 3.16 10.48 -0.61
N HIS A 10 3.98 10.59 -1.63
CA HIS A 10 4.28 11.88 -2.28
C HIS A 10 3.83 11.95 -3.73
N VAL A 11 2.99 11.02 -4.20
CA VAL A 11 2.48 11.06 -5.57
C VAL A 11 1.12 11.75 -5.60
N PRO A 12 0.80 12.48 -6.69
CA PRO A 12 -0.48 13.20 -6.79
C PRO A 12 -1.70 12.28 -6.80
N SER A 13 -1.58 11.09 -7.38
CA SER A 13 -2.66 10.11 -7.43
C SER A 13 -2.09 8.72 -7.62
N VAL A 14 -2.57 7.79 -6.79
CA VAL A 14 -2.18 6.38 -6.92
C VAL A 14 -2.68 5.78 -8.23
N PHE A 15 -3.73 6.34 -8.82
CA PHE A 15 -4.27 5.87 -10.10
C PHE A 15 -3.40 6.30 -11.29
N ALA A 16 -2.54 7.29 -11.11
CA ALA A 16 -1.67 7.79 -12.17
C ALA A 16 -0.34 7.06 -12.25
N ILE A 17 -0.04 6.18 -11.32
CA ILE A 17 1.21 5.43 -11.29
C ILE A 17 1.17 4.33 -12.36
N ASP A 18 2.26 4.18 -13.09
CA ASP A 18 2.42 3.10 -14.06
C ASP A 18 2.97 1.85 -13.35
N TYR A 19 2.07 1.03 -12.84
CA TYR A 19 2.44 -0.16 -12.07
C TYR A 19 3.10 -1.22 -12.95
N GLU A 20 2.73 -1.30 -14.21
CA GLU A 20 3.36 -2.23 -15.16
C GLU A 20 4.84 -1.90 -15.33
N LYS A 21 5.15 -0.62 -15.41
CA LYS A 21 6.53 -0.16 -15.49
C LYS A 21 7.30 -0.48 -14.20
N LEU A 22 6.68 -0.29 -13.05
CA LEU A 22 7.32 -0.62 -11.78
C LEU A 22 7.64 -2.11 -11.70
N ALA A 23 6.72 -2.97 -12.11
CA ALA A 23 6.95 -4.41 -12.17
C ALA A 23 8.11 -4.73 -13.11
N ALA A 24 8.14 -4.12 -14.29
CA ALA A 24 9.20 -4.32 -15.27
C ALA A 24 10.56 -3.85 -14.77
N LEU A 25 10.59 -2.82 -13.92
CA LEU A 25 11.83 -2.30 -13.34
C LEU A 25 12.34 -3.13 -12.16
N GLY A 26 11.62 -4.17 -11.75
CA GLY A 26 12.05 -5.06 -10.69
C GLY A 26 11.59 -4.70 -9.29
N TYR A 27 10.62 -3.80 -9.16
CA TYR A 27 10.00 -3.55 -7.86
C TYR A 27 9.23 -4.80 -7.42
N LYS A 28 9.32 -5.13 -6.14
CA LYS A 28 8.61 -6.29 -5.59
C LYS A 28 7.21 -5.96 -5.12
N GLY A 29 6.98 -4.73 -4.71
CA GLY A 29 5.67 -4.33 -4.24
C GLY A 29 5.56 -2.84 -3.96
N ILE A 30 4.40 -2.47 -3.45
CA ILE A 30 4.02 -1.09 -3.24
C ILE A 30 3.56 -0.91 -1.79
N LEU A 31 4.06 0.13 -1.14
CA LEU A 31 3.60 0.55 0.18
C LEU A 31 2.58 1.66 0.00
N PHE A 32 1.39 1.49 0.57
CA PHE A 32 0.32 2.48 0.48
C PHE A 32 -0.01 3.06 1.84
N ASP A 33 -0.19 4.37 1.88
CA ASP A 33 -0.88 5.04 2.95
C ASP A 33 -2.39 5.04 2.62
N ILE A 34 -3.26 4.98 3.62
CA ILE A 34 -4.70 4.93 3.40
C ILE A 34 -5.28 6.32 3.24
N ASP A 35 -5.20 7.12 4.31
CA ASP A 35 -5.88 8.40 4.37
C ASP A 35 -5.16 9.43 3.50
N ASN A 36 -5.95 10.18 2.72
CA ASN A 36 -5.49 11.22 1.80
C ASN A 36 -4.58 10.72 0.66
N THR A 37 -4.36 9.41 0.57
CA THR A 37 -3.64 8.78 -0.56
C THR A 37 -4.59 7.92 -1.38
N LEU A 38 -5.26 6.98 -0.73
CA LEU A 38 -6.21 6.07 -1.40
C LEU A 38 -7.64 6.60 -1.33
N VAL A 39 -8.01 7.18 -0.20
CA VAL A 39 -9.36 7.73 0.05
C VAL A 39 -9.22 8.97 0.91
N HIS A 40 -10.32 9.71 1.06
CA HIS A 40 -10.38 10.81 2.02
C HIS A 40 -10.27 10.26 3.43
N HIS A 41 -9.77 11.11 4.34
CA HIS A 41 -9.54 10.72 5.73
C HIS A 41 -10.79 10.10 6.35
N GLY A 42 -10.65 8.89 6.88
CA GLY A 42 -11.73 8.18 7.54
C GLY A 42 -12.64 7.36 6.65
N ASP A 43 -12.55 7.51 5.32
CA ASP A 43 -13.43 6.79 4.40
C ASP A 43 -13.01 5.33 4.21
N ASP A 44 -13.99 4.49 3.87
CA ASP A 44 -13.73 3.12 3.49
C ASP A 44 -13.19 3.05 2.05
N SER A 45 -12.71 1.87 1.66
CA SER A 45 -12.27 1.64 0.30
C SER A 45 -13.43 1.77 -0.68
N THR A 46 -13.10 2.12 -1.91
CA THR A 46 -14.07 2.26 -3.01
C THR A 46 -13.91 1.12 -4.00
N PRO A 47 -14.92 0.86 -4.87
CA PRO A 47 -14.76 -0.13 -5.93
C PRO A 47 -13.57 0.16 -6.84
N GLU A 48 -13.26 1.42 -7.08
CA GLU A 48 -12.10 1.83 -7.89
C GLU A 48 -10.79 1.44 -7.23
N VAL A 49 -10.68 1.64 -5.93
CA VAL A 49 -9.49 1.25 -5.16
C VAL A 49 -9.37 -0.27 -5.13
N ASP A 50 -10.47 -0.97 -4.90
CA ASP A 50 -10.47 -2.43 -4.89
C ASP A 50 -10.00 -2.99 -6.25
N ALA A 51 -10.48 -2.41 -7.35
CA ALA A 51 -10.07 -2.81 -8.69
C ALA A 51 -8.59 -2.51 -8.94
N LEU A 52 -8.11 -1.37 -8.44
CA LEU A 52 -6.70 -1.02 -8.55
C LEU A 52 -5.81 -2.07 -7.89
N PHE A 53 -6.15 -2.49 -6.68
CA PHE A 53 -5.37 -3.50 -5.98
C PHE A 53 -5.40 -4.85 -6.70
N ARG A 54 -6.54 -5.26 -7.27
CA ARG A 54 -6.60 -6.47 -8.09
C ARG A 54 -5.68 -6.37 -9.29
N HIS A 55 -5.65 -5.22 -9.95
CA HIS A 55 -4.75 -4.99 -11.09
C HIS A 55 -3.29 -5.11 -10.65
N ILE A 56 -2.91 -4.45 -9.56
CA ILE A 56 -1.55 -4.48 -9.05
C ILE A 56 -1.13 -5.93 -8.73
N HIS A 57 -1.99 -6.67 -8.06
CA HIS A 57 -1.69 -8.06 -7.73
C HIS A 57 -1.57 -8.94 -8.97
N SER A 58 -2.34 -8.65 -10.03
CA SER A 58 -2.25 -9.40 -11.27
C SER A 58 -0.90 -9.22 -11.98
N LEU A 59 -0.19 -8.14 -11.67
CA LEU A 59 1.15 -7.89 -12.21
C LEU A 59 2.25 -8.60 -11.41
N GLY A 60 1.89 -9.31 -10.36
CA GLY A 60 2.85 -9.98 -9.49
C GLY A 60 3.45 -9.08 -8.42
N LEU A 61 2.95 -7.86 -8.28
CA LEU A 61 3.39 -6.94 -7.23
C LEU A 61 2.65 -7.25 -5.92
N LYS A 62 3.37 -7.22 -4.81
CA LYS A 62 2.77 -7.30 -3.49
C LYS A 62 2.37 -5.91 -3.03
N THR A 63 1.42 -5.85 -2.11
CA THR A 63 0.99 -4.58 -1.53
C THR A 63 0.96 -4.67 -0.02
N LEU A 64 1.16 -3.52 0.64
CA LEU A 64 1.04 -3.41 2.07
C LEU A 64 0.50 -2.04 2.43
N LEU A 65 -0.49 -2.02 3.32
CA LEU A 65 -1.04 -0.79 3.85
C LEU A 65 -0.25 -0.39 5.10
N LEU A 66 0.33 0.79 5.09
CA LEU A 66 1.11 1.32 6.21
C LEU A 66 0.38 2.56 6.73
N SER A 67 -0.16 2.48 7.95
CA SER A 67 -1.00 3.54 8.47
C SER A 67 -0.75 3.79 9.94
N ASP A 68 -0.95 5.04 10.37
CA ASP A 68 -0.93 5.42 11.77
C ASP A 68 -2.25 5.10 12.48
N ASN A 69 -3.27 4.69 11.74
CA ASN A 69 -4.58 4.36 12.28
C ASN A 69 -4.57 3.03 13.03
N SER A 70 -5.65 2.78 13.78
CA SER A 70 -5.82 1.53 14.51
C SER A 70 -6.03 0.35 13.55
N ALA A 71 -5.77 -0.87 14.07
CA ALA A 71 -6.00 -2.08 13.29
C ALA A 71 -7.46 -2.20 12.85
N ALA A 72 -8.41 -1.82 13.71
CA ALA A 72 -9.83 -1.89 13.39
C ALA A 72 -10.18 -1.04 12.17
N ARG A 73 -9.62 0.18 12.08
CA ARG A 73 -9.81 1.08 10.94
C ARG A 73 -9.27 0.46 9.66
N ILE A 74 -8.08 -0.11 9.74
CA ILE A 74 -7.43 -0.69 8.58
C ILE A 74 -8.14 -1.96 8.13
N GLU A 75 -8.57 -2.80 9.05
CA GLU A 75 -9.29 -4.03 8.72
C GLU A 75 -10.59 -3.73 7.98
N ARG A 76 -11.31 -2.69 8.40
CA ARG A 76 -12.52 -2.26 7.70
C ARG A 76 -12.23 -1.84 6.27
N PHE A 77 -11.17 -1.05 6.06
CA PHE A 77 -10.73 -0.62 4.75
C PHE A 77 -10.32 -1.83 3.89
N ASN A 78 -9.62 -2.79 4.50
CA ASN A 78 -8.99 -3.92 3.84
C ASN A 78 -9.97 -5.07 3.55
N ARG A 79 -11.24 -4.92 3.89
CA ARG A 79 -12.23 -6.01 3.82
C ARG A 79 -12.29 -6.69 2.46
N ASN A 80 -12.26 -5.92 1.39
CA ASN A 80 -12.33 -6.43 0.02
C ASN A 80 -10.95 -6.59 -0.63
N ILE A 81 -9.94 -5.90 -0.10
CA ILE A 81 -8.58 -5.92 -0.66
C ILE A 81 -7.79 -7.10 -0.14
N ARG A 82 -7.89 -7.39 1.15
CA ARG A 82 -7.26 -8.53 1.83
C ARG A 82 -5.75 -8.56 1.64
N THR A 83 -5.11 -7.42 1.79
CA THR A 83 -3.66 -7.33 1.71
C THR A 83 -3.04 -7.23 3.10
N LEU A 84 -1.71 -7.27 3.17
CA LEU A 84 -0.99 -7.10 4.42
C LEU A 84 -1.08 -5.65 4.89
N PHE A 85 -0.99 -5.44 6.21
CA PHE A 85 -0.98 -4.09 6.76
C PHE A 85 -0.17 -3.99 8.04
N ILE A 86 0.30 -2.78 8.33
CA ILE A 86 0.89 -2.41 9.62
C ILE A 86 0.08 -1.25 10.18
N ALA A 87 -0.56 -1.48 11.32
CA ALA A 87 -1.32 -0.47 12.04
C ALA A 87 -0.40 0.30 12.99
N GLU A 88 -0.80 1.52 13.35
CA GLU A 88 -0.10 2.35 14.32
C GLU A 88 1.39 2.42 14.03
N ALA A 89 1.71 2.64 12.76
CA ALA A 89 3.06 2.51 12.24
C ALA A 89 4.03 3.55 12.78
N GLY A 90 3.54 4.68 13.29
CA GLY A 90 4.40 5.73 13.80
C GLY A 90 5.22 6.42 12.72
N LYS A 91 4.63 6.60 11.55
CA LYS A 91 5.32 7.31 10.46
C LYS A 91 5.68 8.73 10.88
N PRO A 92 6.82 9.28 10.48
CA PRO A 92 7.75 8.76 9.45
C PRO A 92 8.87 7.85 9.98
N ASP A 93 8.66 7.11 11.05
CA ASP A 93 9.70 6.26 11.63
C ASP A 93 10.21 5.22 10.61
N PRO A 94 11.51 5.20 10.28
CA PRO A 94 12.05 4.22 9.34
C PRO A 94 11.85 2.76 9.76
N ALA A 95 11.68 2.49 11.06
CA ALA A 95 11.46 1.13 11.55
C ALA A 95 10.19 0.51 10.97
N ALA A 96 9.13 1.33 10.77
CA ALA A 96 7.88 0.84 10.18
C ALA A 96 8.10 0.35 8.74
N TYR A 97 8.90 1.07 7.96
CA TYR A 97 9.22 0.68 6.59
C TYR A 97 10.06 -0.59 6.55
N ARG A 98 11.01 -0.73 7.48
CA ARG A 98 11.80 -1.97 7.58
C ARG A 98 10.94 -3.16 7.94
N ARG A 99 9.98 -2.99 8.86
CA ARG A 99 9.04 -4.05 9.20
C ARG A 99 8.18 -4.45 8.01
N ALA A 100 7.73 -3.46 7.24
CA ALA A 100 6.94 -3.72 6.04
C ALA A 100 7.72 -4.57 5.04
N CYS A 101 8.96 -4.20 4.77
CA CYS A 101 9.81 -4.96 3.86
C CYS A 101 10.05 -6.38 4.36
N ALA A 102 10.26 -6.55 5.67
CA ALA A 102 10.48 -7.87 6.26
C ALA A 102 9.24 -8.75 6.15
N MET A 103 8.04 -8.20 6.36
CA MET A 103 6.78 -8.94 6.24
C MET A 103 6.53 -9.48 4.84
N LEU A 104 7.05 -8.79 3.85
CA LEU A 104 6.80 -9.11 2.45
C LEU A 104 7.91 -9.96 1.83
N GLY A 105 8.94 -10.20 2.59
CA GLY A 105 10.08 -10.98 2.13
C GLY A 105 11.00 -10.18 1.26
#